data_314a33cf509103ef896227064ecf019d
#
_entry.id   314a33cf509103ef896227064ecf019d
#
_cell.length_a   1.000
_cell.length_b   1.000
_cell.length_c   1.000
_cell.angle_alpha   90.00
_cell.angle_beta   90.00
_cell.angle_gamma   90.00
#
_symmetry.space_group_name_H-M   'P 1'
#
loop_
_entity.id
_entity.type
_entity.pdbx_description
1 polymer ?
#
loop_
_entity_poly.entity_id
_entity_poly.type
_entity_poly.pdbx_seq_one_letter_code
_entity_poly.pdbx_strand_id
1 'polypeptide(L)'
;MDNRNDSVGSTELDDGRRSGKLRDFSAQLAARLQAAPSPLAEPARLAIRIGSTAYLLDMNNAGEIVAAPPVTPVPWTKPWFLGLANVRGRLIGVVDLMRLAGSEPIAPEDAQQLIVFNEAMKFNAGLLITRAFGLRNIKDLEPLGPVHERARPWESKAFRDTDGTRLVEIDLQGLTSYEEFTNIGV
;
A
#
# COMPACT_ATOMS: atom_id res chain seq x y z
N MET A 1 4.82 -24.18 -77.65
CA MET A 1 3.43 -23.86 -77.30
C MET A 1 3.28 -24.26 -75.90
N ASP A 2 3.57 -23.39 -75.05
CA ASP A 2 2.92 -22.25 -74.42
C ASP A 2 1.76 -22.70 -73.56
N ASN A 3 1.94 -22.68 -72.30
CA ASN A 3 0.89 -22.34 -71.36
C ASN A 3 1.49 -21.78 -70.05
N ARG A 4 1.44 -20.46 -69.93
CA ARG A 4 1.54 -19.67 -68.70
C ARG A 4 0.15 -19.55 -68.11
N ASN A 5 0.11 -19.44 -66.86
CA ASN A 5 -0.90 -18.89 -65.98
C ASN A 5 -1.32 -19.91 -64.90
N ASP A 6 -1.48 -19.64 -63.66
CA ASP A 6 -1.77 -18.49 -62.87
C ASP A 6 -1.37 -18.80 -61.40
N SER A 7 -0.64 -17.91 -60.80
CA SER A 7 -0.46 -17.91 -59.36
C SER A 7 -0.55 -16.50 -58.79
N VAL A 8 -1.76 -15.95 -58.84
CA VAL A 8 -2.10 -14.69 -58.14
C VAL A 8 -3.47 -14.91 -57.51
N GLY A 9 -3.50 -15.14 -56.21
CA GLY A 9 -4.78 -15.28 -55.52
C GLY A 9 -4.72 -15.64 -54.02
N SER A 10 -3.53 -15.81 -53.41
CA SER A 10 -3.46 -16.30 -52.04
C SER A 10 -3.04 -15.26 -50.99
N THR A 11 -2.68 -14.04 -51.37
CA THR A 11 -2.08 -13.06 -50.44
C THR A 11 -3.09 -12.06 -49.87
N GLU A 12 -4.23 -11.84 -50.54
CA GLU A 12 -5.23 -10.82 -50.09
C GLU A 12 -6.19 -11.33 -49.02
N LEU A 13 -6.39 -12.65 -48.90
CA LEU A 13 -7.33 -13.23 -47.92
C LEU A 13 -6.75 -13.37 -46.50
N ASP A 14 -5.43 -13.33 -46.33
CA ASP A 14 -4.79 -13.45 -45.02
C ASP A 14 -4.63 -12.11 -44.27
N ASP A 15 -4.56 -11.02 -45.00
CA ASP A 15 -4.40 -9.66 -44.41
C ASP A 15 -5.70 -9.15 -43.80
N GLY A 16 -6.87 -9.50 -44.37
CA GLY A 16 -8.17 -9.17 -43.79
C GLY A 16 -8.48 -9.89 -42.48
N ARG A 17 -7.99 -11.13 -42.28
CA ARG A 17 -8.17 -11.88 -41.06
C ARG A 17 -7.27 -11.42 -39.93
N ARG A 18 -6.05 -10.95 -40.21
CA ARG A 18 -5.14 -10.35 -39.24
C ARG A 18 -5.62 -8.99 -38.77
N SER A 19 -6.13 -8.16 -39.67
CA SER A 19 -6.70 -6.84 -39.37
C SER A 19 -7.96 -6.93 -38.51
N GLY A 20 -8.83 -7.93 -38.73
CA GLY A 20 -10.00 -8.22 -37.86
C GLY A 20 -9.63 -8.58 -36.44
N LYS A 21 -8.68 -9.52 -36.28
CA LYS A 21 -8.21 -9.95 -34.94
C LYS A 21 -7.54 -8.83 -34.14
N LEU A 22 -6.82 -7.93 -34.78
CA LEU A 22 -6.21 -6.77 -34.14
C LEU A 22 -7.25 -5.74 -33.69
N ARG A 23 -8.32 -5.54 -34.49
CA ARG A 23 -9.45 -4.66 -34.09
C ARG A 23 -10.24 -5.26 -32.92
N ASP A 24 -10.51 -6.55 -32.95
CA ASP A 24 -11.22 -7.24 -31.87
C ASP A 24 -10.37 -7.22 -30.58
N PHE A 25 -9.06 -7.43 -30.68
CA PHE A 25 -8.14 -7.35 -29.55
C PHE A 25 -8.05 -5.92 -28.97
N SER A 26 -7.98 -4.91 -29.83
CA SER A 26 -7.96 -3.51 -29.38
C SER A 26 -9.30 -3.08 -28.76
N ALA A 27 -10.42 -3.56 -29.28
CA ALA A 27 -11.74 -3.32 -28.70
C ALA A 27 -11.90 -4.02 -27.33
N GLN A 28 -11.41 -5.26 -27.19
CA GLN A 28 -11.39 -5.95 -25.91
C GLN A 28 -10.45 -5.28 -24.90
N LEU A 29 -9.30 -4.77 -25.34
CA LEU A 29 -8.38 -4.02 -24.48
C LEU A 29 -8.99 -2.69 -24.03
N ALA A 30 -9.64 -1.96 -24.96
CA ALA A 30 -10.36 -0.73 -24.66
C ALA A 30 -11.53 -0.98 -23.68
N ALA A 31 -12.29 -2.06 -23.88
CA ALA A 31 -13.35 -2.46 -22.95
C ALA A 31 -12.81 -2.84 -21.56
N ARG A 32 -11.64 -3.50 -21.50
CA ARG A 32 -10.97 -3.80 -20.21
C ARG A 32 -10.40 -2.55 -19.56
N LEU A 33 -9.91 -1.57 -20.30
CA LEU A 33 -9.45 -0.29 -19.80
C LEU A 33 -10.62 0.62 -19.35
N GLN A 34 -11.78 0.50 -20.00
CA GLN A 34 -13.02 1.18 -19.59
C GLN A 34 -13.71 0.45 -18.41
N ALA A 35 -13.45 -0.83 -18.22
CA ALA A 35 -13.84 -1.61 -17.04
C ALA A 35 -12.81 -1.51 -15.89
N ALA A 36 -11.75 -0.67 -16.06
CA ALA A 36 -10.93 -0.27 -14.94
C ALA A 36 -11.82 0.41 -13.87
N PRO A 37 -11.61 0.13 -12.58
CA PRO A 37 -12.53 0.55 -11.53
C PRO A 37 -12.80 2.04 -11.65
N SER A 38 -14.10 2.37 -11.70
CA SER A 38 -14.62 3.74 -11.75
C SER A 38 -13.93 4.58 -10.67
N PRO A 39 -13.65 5.88 -10.89
CA PRO A 39 -13.13 6.78 -9.84
C PRO A 39 -14.06 6.93 -8.62
N LEU A 40 -15.19 6.23 -8.62
CA LEU A 40 -16.10 6.03 -7.49
C LEU A 40 -15.85 4.70 -6.73
N ALA A 41 -14.80 3.95 -7.07
CA ALA A 41 -14.38 2.82 -6.26
C ALA A 41 -14.01 3.34 -4.88
N GLU A 42 -14.74 2.93 -3.86
CA GLU A 42 -14.47 3.32 -2.49
C GLU A 42 -13.02 3.02 -2.13
N PRO A 43 -12.38 3.91 -1.35
CA PRO A 43 -10.95 3.80 -1.10
C PRO A 43 -10.62 2.46 -0.46
N ALA A 44 -9.82 1.67 -1.17
CA ALA A 44 -9.28 0.45 -0.62
C ALA A 44 -8.36 0.77 0.55
N ARG A 45 -8.43 -0.03 1.60
CA ARG A 45 -7.54 0.03 2.76
C ARG A 45 -6.53 -1.10 2.71
N LEU A 46 -5.30 -0.80 3.03
CA LEU A 46 -4.27 -1.82 3.18
C LEU A 46 -4.36 -2.42 4.58
N ALA A 47 -4.60 -3.72 4.67
CA ALA A 47 -4.52 -4.45 5.93
C ALA A 47 -3.07 -4.83 6.22
N ILE A 48 -2.58 -4.49 7.41
CA ILE A 48 -1.21 -4.72 7.87
C ILE A 48 -1.19 -5.27 9.28
N ARG A 49 -0.06 -5.86 9.68
CA ARG A 49 0.23 -6.21 11.06
C ARG A 49 1.43 -5.42 11.56
N ILE A 50 1.28 -4.85 12.75
CA ILE A 50 2.37 -4.21 13.49
C ILE A 50 2.41 -4.88 14.87
N GLY A 51 3.44 -5.68 15.13
CA GLY A 51 3.50 -6.54 16.29
C GLY A 51 2.29 -7.48 16.36
N SER A 52 1.56 -7.46 17.46
CA SER A 52 0.36 -8.29 17.66
C SER A 52 -0.92 -7.69 17.09
N THR A 53 -0.94 -6.41 16.70
CA THR A 53 -2.14 -5.68 16.29
C THR A 53 -2.29 -5.63 14.78
N ALA A 54 -3.50 -5.85 14.29
CA ALA A 54 -3.86 -5.69 12.89
C ALA A 54 -4.48 -4.32 12.66
N TYR A 55 -4.00 -3.64 11.62
CA TYR A 55 -4.40 -2.28 11.27
C TYR A 55 -4.89 -2.16 9.84
N LEU A 56 -5.67 -1.12 9.58
CA LEU A 56 -6.02 -0.64 8.25
C LEU A 56 -5.33 0.69 7.97
N LEU A 57 -4.82 0.85 6.76
CA LEU A 57 -4.13 2.06 6.32
C LEU A 57 -4.72 2.57 5.01
N ASP A 58 -4.96 3.88 4.93
CA ASP A 58 -5.40 4.50 3.68
C ASP A 58 -4.26 4.51 2.66
N MET A 59 -4.51 3.94 1.48
CA MET A 59 -3.54 3.86 0.39
C MET A 59 -3.16 5.24 -0.17
N ASN A 60 -3.99 6.26 0.01
CA ASN A 60 -3.63 7.62 -0.39
C ASN A 60 -2.51 8.22 0.47
N ASN A 61 -2.39 7.76 1.72
CA ASN A 61 -1.38 8.21 2.68
C ASN A 61 -0.17 7.26 2.74
N ALA A 62 -0.37 5.99 2.38
CA ALA A 62 0.72 5.03 2.20
C ALA A 62 1.35 5.23 0.82
N GLY A 63 2.65 5.33 0.76
CA GLY A 63 3.41 5.35 -0.49
C GLY A 63 3.77 3.95 -0.96
N GLU A 64 4.97 3.52 -0.69
CA GLU A 64 5.45 2.20 -1.08
C GLU A 64 5.69 1.28 0.12
N ILE A 65 5.63 -0.02 -0.14
CA ILE A 65 6.03 -1.06 0.82
C ILE A 65 7.32 -1.68 0.30
N VAL A 66 8.33 -1.67 1.12
CA VAL A 66 9.63 -2.27 0.81
C VAL A 66 10.02 -3.30 1.87
N ALA A 67 10.92 -4.23 1.53
CA ALA A 67 11.56 -5.04 2.56
C ALA A 67 12.27 -4.12 3.56
N ALA A 68 12.26 -4.48 4.84
CA ALA A 68 12.87 -3.66 5.88
C ALA A 68 14.35 -3.39 5.54
N PRO A 69 14.73 -2.12 5.28
CA PRO A 69 16.10 -1.78 4.92
C PRO A 69 16.99 -1.73 6.17
N PRO A 70 18.32 -1.78 6.01
CA PRO A 70 19.23 -1.46 7.10
C PRO A 70 18.97 -0.06 7.64
N VAL A 71 18.84 0.06 8.96
CA VAL A 71 18.58 1.32 9.67
C VAL A 71 19.85 1.79 10.34
N THR A 72 20.22 3.05 10.12
CA THR A 72 21.31 3.71 10.81
C THR A 72 20.75 4.49 12.01
N PRO A 73 21.05 4.10 13.26
CA PRO A 73 20.58 4.81 14.44
C PRO A 73 21.08 6.27 14.46
N VAL A 74 20.25 7.17 14.95
CA VAL A 74 20.59 8.58 15.18
C VAL A 74 20.72 8.81 16.69
N PRO A 75 21.85 9.35 17.19
CA PRO A 75 22.02 9.66 18.60
C PRO A 75 21.00 10.69 19.11
N TRP A 76 20.70 10.64 20.41
CA TRP A 76 19.85 11.61 21.10
C TRP A 76 18.40 11.65 20.57
N THR A 77 17.91 10.50 20.09
CA THR A 77 16.52 10.33 19.64
C THR A 77 15.74 9.42 20.56
N LYS A 78 14.42 9.61 20.58
CA LYS A 78 13.49 8.78 21.37
C LYS A 78 13.51 7.33 20.88
N PRO A 79 13.26 6.34 21.77
CA PRO A 79 13.40 4.91 21.46
C PRO A 79 12.53 4.40 20.30
N TRP A 80 11.40 5.05 20.02
CA TRP A 80 10.50 4.67 18.94
C TRP A 80 10.99 5.12 17.54
N PHE A 81 11.92 6.11 17.49
CA PHE A 81 12.60 6.49 16.27
C PHE A 81 13.85 5.64 16.09
N LEU A 82 13.76 4.63 15.24
CA LEU A 82 14.84 3.64 15.08
C LEU A 82 16.07 4.21 14.37
N GLY A 83 15.89 5.29 13.60
CA GLY A 83 16.96 5.93 12.85
C GLY A 83 16.56 6.22 11.41
N LEU A 84 17.56 6.31 10.53
CA LEU A 84 17.39 6.62 9.11
C LEU A 84 17.72 5.42 8.23
N ALA A 85 16.94 5.24 7.18
CA ALA A 85 17.18 4.25 6.14
C ALA A 85 17.18 4.90 4.76
N ASN A 86 17.96 4.33 3.83
CA ASN A 86 17.91 4.73 2.43
C ASN A 86 16.91 3.87 1.68
N VAL A 87 15.87 4.49 1.15
CA VAL A 87 14.88 3.85 0.29
C VAL A 87 14.92 4.54 -1.07
N ARG A 88 15.48 3.87 -2.06
CA ARG A 88 15.62 4.36 -3.45
C ARG A 88 16.26 5.75 -3.56
N GLY A 89 17.30 6.00 -2.76
CA GLY A 89 18.02 7.27 -2.75
C GLY A 89 17.40 8.35 -1.85
N ARG A 90 16.28 8.07 -1.18
CA ARG A 90 15.65 8.98 -0.21
C ARG A 90 16.00 8.54 1.21
N LEU A 91 16.33 9.50 2.07
CA LEU A 91 16.48 9.25 3.51
C LEU A 91 15.09 9.27 4.16
N ILE A 92 14.73 8.15 4.77
CA ILE A 92 13.44 7.93 5.43
C ILE A 92 13.67 7.67 6.91
N GLY A 93 12.97 8.38 7.77
CA GLY A 93 12.93 8.09 9.21
C GLY A 93 12.14 6.82 9.48
N VAL A 94 12.73 5.86 10.15
CA VAL A 94 12.11 4.57 10.46
C VAL A 94 11.52 4.60 11.86
N VAL A 95 10.23 4.31 11.95
CA VAL A 95 9.45 4.40 13.19
C VAL A 95 8.91 3.03 13.59
N ASP A 96 9.11 2.67 14.86
CA ASP A 96 8.40 1.58 15.54
C ASP A 96 7.16 2.16 16.24
N LEU A 97 6.00 1.96 15.63
CA LEU A 97 4.74 2.47 16.15
C LEU A 97 4.35 1.84 17.49
N MET A 98 4.78 0.59 17.74
CA MET A 98 4.49 -0.09 19.01
C MET A 98 5.27 0.55 20.17
N ARG A 99 6.53 0.92 19.94
CA ARG A 99 7.32 1.70 20.92
C ARG A 99 6.75 3.08 21.18
N LEU A 100 6.33 3.81 20.12
CA LEU A 100 5.65 5.09 20.28
C LEU A 100 4.37 4.95 21.12
N ALA A 101 3.70 3.83 20.96
CA ALA A 101 2.49 3.47 21.67
C ALA A 101 2.75 3.06 23.15
N GLY A 102 3.99 2.98 23.61
CA GLY A 102 4.34 2.43 24.91
C GLY A 102 4.06 0.92 25.06
N SER A 103 4.00 0.22 23.92
CA SER A 103 3.75 -1.23 23.88
C SER A 103 5.04 -1.99 23.61
N GLU A 104 4.95 -3.34 23.66
CA GLU A 104 6.07 -4.22 23.30
C GLU A 104 6.59 -3.90 21.91
N PRO A 105 7.90 -3.69 21.74
CA PRO A 105 8.51 -3.44 20.44
C PRO A 105 8.27 -4.57 19.45
N ILE A 106 8.33 -4.27 18.15
CA ILE A 106 8.39 -5.32 17.13
C ILE A 106 9.74 -6.04 17.30
N ALA A 107 9.70 -7.37 17.47
CA ALA A 107 10.92 -8.16 17.50
C ALA A 107 11.69 -8.01 16.17
N PRO A 108 13.02 -7.92 16.18
CA PRO A 108 13.81 -7.70 14.95
C PRO A 108 13.55 -8.74 13.86
N GLU A 109 13.31 -9.99 14.22
CA GLU A 109 12.98 -11.10 13.33
C GLU A 109 11.60 -10.94 12.68
N ASP A 110 10.68 -10.23 13.33
CA ASP A 110 9.33 -9.94 12.85
C ASP A 110 9.24 -8.64 12.04
N ALA A 111 10.27 -7.81 12.09
CA ALA A 111 10.35 -6.54 11.38
C ALA A 111 10.71 -6.76 9.89
N GLN A 112 9.73 -7.19 9.07
CA GLN A 112 10.01 -7.68 7.72
C GLN A 112 9.85 -6.61 6.63
N GLN A 113 9.04 -5.58 6.86
CA GLN A 113 8.71 -4.59 5.85
C GLN A 113 8.66 -3.17 6.43
N LEU A 114 8.88 -2.19 5.57
CA LEU A 114 8.71 -0.76 5.86
C LEU A 114 7.65 -0.19 4.93
N ILE A 115 6.62 0.44 5.49
CA ILE A 115 5.67 1.26 4.73
C ILE A 115 6.17 2.70 4.76
N VAL A 116 6.59 3.20 3.61
CA VAL A 116 7.00 4.60 3.44
C VAL A 116 5.77 5.48 3.23
N PHE A 117 5.72 6.64 3.86
CA PHE A 117 4.61 7.58 3.68
C PHE A 117 4.61 8.15 2.26
N ASN A 118 3.41 8.44 1.75
CA ASN A 118 3.24 9.09 0.46
C ASN A 118 3.93 10.47 0.47
N GLU A 119 4.57 10.84 -0.64
CA GLU A 119 5.25 12.13 -0.79
C GLU A 119 4.30 13.32 -0.60
N ALA A 120 3.02 13.16 -0.94
CA ALA A 120 1.99 14.17 -0.73
C ALA A 120 1.82 14.57 0.75
N MET A 121 2.19 13.68 1.68
CA MET A 121 2.18 13.98 3.12
C MET A 121 3.31 14.93 3.53
N LYS A 122 4.31 15.13 2.67
CA LYS A 122 5.51 15.98 2.94
C LYS A 122 6.25 15.57 4.23
N PHE A 123 6.21 14.30 4.55
CA PHE A 123 6.82 13.72 5.74
C PHE A 123 7.66 12.51 5.35
N ASN A 124 8.99 12.63 5.46
CA ASN A 124 9.92 11.57 5.07
C ASN A 124 10.07 10.53 6.17
N ALA A 125 9.02 9.76 6.43
CA ALA A 125 9.00 8.70 7.42
C ALA A 125 8.35 7.43 6.88
N GLY A 126 8.53 6.34 7.60
CA GLY A 126 7.87 5.07 7.35
C GLY A 126 7.69 4.29 8.64
N LEU A 127 6.65 3.48 8.65
CA LEU A 127 6.33 2.57 9.75
C LEU A 127 6.95 1.20 9.48
N LEU A 128 7.71 0.71 10.45
CA LEU A 128 8.14 -0.67 10.48
C LEU A 128 6.94 -1.57 10.73
N ILE A 129 6.74 -2.60 9.92
CA ILE A 129 5.61 -3.53 10.04
C ILE A 129 6.08 -4.98 10.02
N THR A 130 5.30 -5.83 10.63
CA THR A 130 5.53 -7.27 10.57
C THR A 130 5.22 -7.80 9.17
N ARG A 131 4.05 -7.45 8.62
CA ARG A 131 3.71 -7.79 7.23
C ARG A 131 2.44 -7.08 6.74
N ALA A 132 2.29 -7.00 5.41
CA ALA A 132 1.04 -6.60 4.76
C ALA A 132 0.21 -7.83 4.38
N PHE A 133 -1.13 -7.74 4.55
CA PHE A 133 -2.08 -8.81 4.20
C PHE A 133 -2.79 -8.55 2.87
N GLY A 134 -2.61 -7.36 2.27
CA GLY A 134 -3.28 -6.94 1.05
C GLY A 134 -4.44 -5.98 1.28
N LEU A 135 -5.12 -5.65 0.18
CA LEU A 135 -6.18 -4.65 0.19
C LEU A 135 -7.49 -5.22 0.74
N ARG A 136 -8.24 -4.36 1.43
CA ARG A 136 -9.61 -4.61 1.89
C ARG A 136 -10.51 -3.52 1.37
N ASN A 137 -11.70 -3.89 0.95
CA ASN A 137 -12.75 -2.94 0.67
C ASN A 137 -13.50 -2.66 1.98
N ILE A 138 -13.66 -1.39 2.36
CA ILE A 138 -14.36 -1.00 3.60
C ILE A 138 -15.79 -1.55 3.66
N LYS A 139 -16.44 -1.70 2.52
CA LYS A 139 -17.82 -2.26 2.45
C LYS A 139 -17.92 -3.70 2.92
N ASP A 140 -16.83 -4.45 2.78
CA ASP A 140 -16.79 -5.86 3.16
C ASP A 140 -16.44 -6.06 4.65
N LEU A 141 -16.14 -4.96 5.35
CA LEU A 141 -15.77 -4.96 6.77
C LEU A 141 -16.97 -4.56 7.63
N GLU A 142 -17.16 -5.26 8.75
CA GLU A 142 -18.15 -4.89 9.76
C GLU A 142 -17.62 -3.72 10.61
N PRO A 143 -18.29 -2.54 10.61
CA PRO A 143 -17.86 -1.42 11.44
C PRO A 143 -18.13 -1.71 12.92
N LEU A 144 -17.12 -1.56 13.77
CA LEU A 144 -17.22 -1.71 15.22
C LEU A 144 -17.33 -0.34 15.94
N GLY A 145 -17.31 0.75 15.16
CA GLY A 145 -17.37 2.11 15.68
C GLY A 145 -16.01 2.73 16.02
N PRO A 146 -16.01 3.89 16.71
CA PRO A 146 -14.79 4.55 17.14
C PRO A 146 -14.03 3.69 18.15
N VAL A 147 -12.71 3.81 18.13
CA VAL A 147 -11.86 3.19 19.14
C VAL A 147 -12.07 3.92 20.47
N HIS A 148 -12.12 3.20 21.61
CA HIS A 148 -12.46 3.73 22.93
C HIS A 148 -11.60 4.95 23.35
N GLU A 149 -12.06 5.68 24.41
CA GLU A 149 -11.41 6.88 24.99
C GLU A 149 -9.91 6.74 25.36
N ARG A 150 -9.40 5.51 25.42
CA ARG A 150 -7.97 5.21 25.61
C ARG A 150 -7.25 4.93 24.28
N ALA A 151 -7.90 5.20 23.14
CA ALA A 151 -7.27 5.07 21.84
C ALA A 151 -6.10 6.06 21.71
N ARG A 152 -5.12 5.65 20.94
CA ARG A 152 -4.01 6.51 20.60
C ARG A 152 -4.46 7.57 19.61
N PRO A 153 -3.86 8.76 19.57
CA PRO A 153 -4.32 9.88 18.73
C PRO A 153 -4.43 9.55 17.23
N TRP A 154 -3.72 8.53 16.78
CA TRP A 154 -3.76 8.06 15.39
C TRP A 154 -4.69 6.88 15.12
N GLU A 155 -5.38 6.36 16.14
CA GLU A 155 -6.36 5.28 16.00
C GLU A 155 -7.75 5.89 15.87
N SER A 156 -8.41 5.68 14.71
CA SER A 156 -9.69 6.35 14.42
C SER A 156 -10.89 5.42 14.63
N LYS A 157 -11.00 4.35 13.85
CA LYS A 157 -12.14 3.45 13.82
C LYS A 157 -11.67 2.00 13.92
N ALA A 158 -12.55 1.14 14.41
CA ALA A 158 -12.33 -0.29 14.40
C ALA A 158 -13.33 -0.99 13.48
N PHE A 159 -12.86 -2.06 12.84
CA PHE A 159 -13.62 -2.92 11.96
C PHE A 159 -13.37 -4.38 12.31
N ARG A 160 -14.26 -5.26 11.86
CA ARG A 160 -14.05 -6.70 11.88
C ARG A 160 -13.97 -7.20 10.43
N ASP A 161 -12.90 -7.95 10.13
CA ASP A 161 -12.74 -8.63 8.84
C ASP A 161 -13.66 -9.86 8.76
N THR A 162 -13.85 -10.39 7.58
CA THR A 162 -14.67 -11.59 7.32
C THR A 162 -14.19 -12.84 8.04
N ASP A 163 -12.89 -12.89 8.40
CA ASP A 163 -12.28 -13.96 9.20
C ASP A 163 -12.40 -13.75 10.73
N GLY A 164 -13.09 -12.69 11.15
CA GLY A 164 -13.24 -12.31 12.55
C GLY A 164 -12.12 -11.44 13.11
N THR A 165 -11.06 -11.17 12.36
CA THR A 165 -9.95 -10.34 12.81
C THR A 165 -10.39 -8.90 13.07
N ARG A 166 -10.06 -8.37 14.25
CA ARG A 166 -10.26 -6.94 14.56
C ARG A 166 -9.17 -6.12 13.90
N LEU A 167 -9.57 -5.14 13.11
CA LEU A 167 -8.69 -4.19 12.40
C LEU A 167 -8.92 -2.79 12.97
N VAL A 168 -7.85 -2.03 13.22
CA VAL A 168 -7.91 -0.65 13.67
C VAL A 168 -7.41 0.26 12.56
N GLU A 169 -8.16 1.27 12.17
CA GLU A 169 -7.74 2.23 11.15
C GLU A 169 -6.72 3.21 11.73
N ILE A 170 -5.56 3.32 11.06
CA ILE A 170 -4.53 4.32 11.36
C ILE A 170 -4.80 5.57 10.54
N ASP A 171 -4.98 6.70 11.21
CA ASP A 171 -4.93 8.03 10.62
C ASP A 171 -3.48 8.52 10.59
N LEU A 172 -2.83 8.43 9.43
CA LEU A 172 -1.46 8.93 9.27
C LEU A 172 -1.37 10.46 9.36
N GLN A 173 -2.43 11.20 9.03
CA GLN A 173 -2.44 12.66 9.19
C GLN A 173 -2.51 13.01 10.69
N GLY A 174 -3.36 12.32 11.44
CA GLY A 174 -3.40 12.43 12.89
C GLY A 174 -2.06 12.06 13.53
N LEU A 175 -1.42 10.99 13.06
CA LEU A 175 -0.09 10.58 13.53
C LEU A 175 0.97 11.66 13.27
N THR A 176 1.04 12.22 12.07
CA THR A 176 2.04 13.25 11.72
C THR A 176 1.75 14.60 12.38
N SER A 177 0.56 14.81 12.92
CA SER A 177 0.19 15.98 13.72
C SER A 177 0.39 15.77 15.23
N TYR A 178 0.66 14.54 15.65
CA TYR A 178 0.86 14.21 17.06
C TYR A 178 2.24 14.72 17.53
N GLU A 179 2.25 15.56 18.55
CA GLU A 179 3.45 16.24 19.05
C GLU A 179 4.56 15.26 19.44
N GLU A 180 4.22 14.17 20.11
CA GLU A 180 5.19 13.14 20.49
C GLU A 180 5.88 12.51 19.27
N PHE A 181 5.14 12.34 18.15
CA PHE A 181 5.67 11.78 16.90
C PHE A 181 6.56 12.78 16.15
N THR A 182 6.30 14.07 16.24
CA THR A 182 7.08 15.11 15.56
C THR A 182 8.33 15.52 16.34
N ASN A 183 8.32 15.31 17.66
CA ASN A 183 9.45 15.61 18.54
C ASN A 183 10.31 14.36 18.76
N ILE A 184 11.23 14.08 17.84
CA ILE A 184 12.11 12.90 17.87
C ILE A 184 13.30 13.02 18.83
N GLY A 185 13.67 14.22 19.26
CA GLY A 185 14.79 14.47 20.15
C GLY A 185 14.48 14.16 21.63
N VAL A 186 15.51 13.78 22.39
CA VAL A 186 15.48 13.63 23.85
C VAL A 186 16.06 14.85 24.53
#